data_37ae117c54dcfed86521335b6d87a69f
#
_entry.id   37ae117c54dcfed86521335b6d87a69f
#
_cell.length_a   1.000
_cell.length_b   1.000
_cell.length_c   1.000
_cell.angle_alpha   90.00
_cell.angle_beta   90.00
_cell.angle_gamma   90.00
#
_symmetry.space_group_name_H-M   'P 1'
#
loop_
_entity.id
_entity.type
_entity.pdbx_description
1 polymer ?
#
loop_
_entity_poly.entity_id
_entity_poly.type
_entity_poly.pdbx_seq_one_letter_code
_entity_poly.pdbx_strand_id
1 'polypeptide(L)'
;MEITIALGSNTKQERHIEEAFERLKEVFPDITFTQLQWTEPVGIVSDKYLNCIAHFTTSISLEQLVQQLKNIETAMGDTHENHKQGIVLIDLDVIKYGDKEVKKIAWQL
;
A
#
# COMPACT_ATOMS: atom_id res chain seq x y z
N MET A 1 6.18 -8.17 -16.06
CA MET A 1 6.61 -6.89 -15.47
C MET A 1 6.71 -7.02 -13.97
N GLU A 2 7.88 -6.73 -13.42
CA GLU A 2 8.11 -6.76 -11.98
C GLU A 2 7.58 -5.49 -11.34
N ILE A 3 6.84 -5.65 -10.24
CA ILE A 3 6.19 -4.56 -9.54
C ILE A 3 6.67 -4.49 -8.10
N THR A 4 6.88 -3.27 -7.62
CA THR A 4 7.11 -3.00 -6.20
C THR A 4 6.04 -2.03 -5.73
N ILE A 5 5.36 -2.39 -4.64
CA ILE A 5 4.37 -1.51 -4.00
C ILE A 5 4.73 -1.31 -2.54
N ALA A 6 4.26 -0.20 -1.98
CA ALA A 6 4.34 0.08 -0.55
C ALA A 6 2.95 -0.01 0.06
N LEU A 7 2.87 -0.59 1.24
CA LEU A 7 1.64 -0.66 2.03
C LEU A 7 1.83 0.15 3.31
N GLY A 8 0.78 0.85 3.74
CA GLY A 8 0.82 1.58 5.00
C GLY A 8 -0.56 1.73 5.61
N SER A 9 -0.62 1.73 6.93
CA SER A 9 -1.85 1.94 7.70
C SER A 9 -1.51 2.66 9.00
N ASN A 10 -2.33 3.63 9.40
CA ASN A 10 -2.14 4.35 10.67
C ASN A 10 -3.28 4.17 11.66
N THR A 11 -4.19 3.24 11.42
CA THR A 11 -5.27 2.93 12.33
C THR A 11 -5.59 1.44 12.30
N LYS A 12 -5.73 0.82 13.48
CA LYS A 12 -5.87 -0.65 13.58
C LYS A 12 -4.91 -1.34 12.63
N GLN A 13 -3.67 -0.93 12.72
CA GLN A 13 -2.65 -1.13 11.70
C GLN A 13 -2.44 -2.60 11.35
N GLU A 14 -2.26 -3.44 12.37
CA GLU A 14 -1.98 -4.86 12.14
C GLU A 14 -3.14 -5.55 11.44
N ARG A 15 -4.36 -5.22 11.84
CA ARG A 15 -5.58 -5.77 11.23
C ARG A 15 -5.73 -5.36 9.78
N HIS A 16 -5.53 -4.08 9.47
CA HIS A 16 -5.69 -3.57 8.11
C HIS A 16 -4.59 -4.09 7.18
N ILE A 17 -3.35 -4.17 7.67
CA ILE A 17 -2.25 -4.74 6.88
C ILE A 17 -2.53 -6.22 6.58
N GLU A 18 -2.99 -6.98 7.57
CA GLU A 18 -3.32 -8.39 7.38
C GLU A 18 -4.44 -8.59 6.36
N GLU A 19 -5.49 -7.79 6.43
CA GLU A 19 -6.57 -7.82 5.44
C GLU A 19 -6.06 -7.48 4.04
N ALA A 20 -5.20 -6.47 3.93
CA ALA A 20 -4.59 -6.09 2.66
C ALA A 20 -3.77 -7.25 2.08
N PHE A 21 -3.02 -7.97 2.91
CA PHE A 21 -2.26 -9.14 2.47
C PHE A 21 -3.17 -10.18 1.83
N GLU A 22 -4.28 -10.50 2.48
CA GLU A 22 -5.23 -11.49 1.96
C GLU A 22 -5.82 -11.06 0.62
N ARG A 23 -6.24 -9.81 0.50
CA ARG A 23 -6.81 -9.29 -0.74
C ARG A 23 -5.80 -9.23 -1.87
N LEU A 24 -4.57 -8.83 -1.56
CA LEU A 24 -3.49 -8.77 -2.56
C LEU A 24 -3.09 -10.16 -3.06
N LYS A 25 -3.05 -11.16 -2.17
CA LYS A 25 -2.73 -12.54 -2.56
C LYS A 25 -3.75 -13.11 -3.53
N GLU A 26 -5.02 -12.74 -3.39
CA GLU A 26 -6.06 -13.19 -4.31
C GLU A 26 -5.87 -12.64 -5.72
N VAL A 27 -5.42 -11.40 -5.84
CA VAL A 27 -5.23 -10.72 -7.13
C VAL A 27 -3.87 -11.02 -7.73
N PHE A 28 -2.83 -11.12 -6.91
CA PHE A 28 -1.44 -11.34 -7.32
C PHE A 28 -0.87 -12.56 -6.58
N PRO A 29 -1.12 -13.78 -7.09
CA PRO A 29 -0.75 -15.00 -6.35
C PRO A 29 0.74 -15.17 -6.05
N ASP A 30 1.62 -14.53 -6.81
CA ASP A 30 3.06 -14.61 -6.60
C ASP A 30 3.60 -13.52 -5.65
N ILE A 31 2.72 -12.72 -5.04
CA ILE A 31 3.15 -11.61 -4.20
C ILE A 31 3.93 -12.08 -2.97
N THR A 32 5.01 -11.35 -2.66
CA THR A 32 5.80 -11.54 -1.44
C THR A 32 5.86 -10.21 -0.69
N PHE A 33 5.94 -10.30 0.63
CA PHE A 33 5.96 -9.11 1.49
C PHE A 33 7.25 -9.06 2.29
N THR A 34 7.79 -7.84 2.48
CA THR A 34 8.94 -7.64 3.36
C THR A 34 8.49 -7.59 4.83
N GLN A 35 9.47 -7.50 5.72
CA GLN A 35 9.21 -7.33 7.14
C GLN A 35 8.42 -6.04 7.40
N LEU A 36 7.47 -6.11 8.33
CA LEU A 36 6.71 -4.95 8.77
C LEU A 36 7.60 -3.97 9.54
N GLN A 37 7.36 -2.68 9.34
CA GLN A 37 8.13 -1.62 9.96
C GLN A 37 7.22 -0.50 10.45
N TRP A 38 7.36 -0.14 11.73
CA TRP A 38 6.69 1.02 12.30
C TRP A 38 7.45 2.29 11.95
N THR A 39 6.73 3.31 11.47
CA THR A 39 7.32 4.60 11.11
C THR A 39 6.49 5.76 11.65
N GLU A 40 7.15 6.90 11.89
CA GLU A 40 6.47 8.13 12.25
C GLU A 40 5.72 8.72 11.05
N PRO A 41 4.57 9.37 11.27
CA PRO A 41 3.85 10.02 10.17
C PRO A 41 4.66 11.16 9.57
N VAL A 42 4.54 11.33 8.25
CA VAL A 42 5.20 12.39 7.51
C VAL A 42 4.16 13.35 6.95
N GLY A 43 4.22 14.62 7.37
CA GLY A 43 3.36 15.67 6.85
C GLY A 43 1.94 15.69 7.42
N ILE A 44 1.61 14.83 8.36
CA ILE A 44 0.29 14.80 9.01
C ILE A 44 0.45 14.52 10.51
N VAL A 45 -0.57 14.89 11.28
CA VAL A 45 -0.64 14.54 12.71
C VAL A 45 -1.53 13.31 12.80
N SER A 46 -0.93 12.17 13.15
CA SER A 46 -1.64 10.89 13.25
C SER A 46 -0.86 9.93 14.13
N ASP A 47 -1.43 8.73 14.34
CA ASP A 47 -0.69 7.62 14.92
C ASP A 47 0.42 7.16 13.97
N LYS A 48 1.33 6.36 14.49
CA LYS A 48 2.40 5.77 13.69
C LYS A 48 1.82 4.89 12.58
N TYR A 49 2.55 4.82 11.49
CA TYR A 49 2.24 3.90 10.40
C TYR A 49 2.91 2.55 10.62
N LEU A 50 2.20 1.50 10.25
CA LEU A 50 2.77 0.19 10.02
C LEU A 50 2.91 0.03 8.51
N ASN A 51 4.13 -0.23 8.05
CA ASN A 51 4.46 -0.25 6.62
C ASN A 51 5.17 -1.53 6.23
N CYS A 52 5.06 -1.87 4.96
CA CYS A 52 5.93 -2.87 4.34
C CYS A 52 5.99 -2.65 2.83
N ILE A 53 6.86 -3.39 2.19
CA ILE A 53 7.03 -3.41 0.73
C ILE A 53 6.57 -4.77 0.24
N ALA A 54 5.96 -4.79 -0.94
CA ALA A 54 5.57 -6.04 -1.59
C ALA A 54 6.08 -6.07 -3.03
N HIS A 55 6.37 -7.28 -3.49
CA HIS A 55 6.87 -7.54 -4.84
C HIS A 55 6.02 -8.62 -5.50
N PHE A 56 5.68 -8.41 -6.75
CA PHE A 56 4.96 -9.39 -7.56
C PHE A 56 5.18 -9.11 -9.04
N THR A 57 4.63 -9.96 -9.89
CA THR A 57 4.67 -9.77 -11.35
C THR A 57 3.25 -9.63 -11.88
N THR A 58 3.11 -8.86 -12.94
CA THR A 58 1.83 -8.71 -13.63
C THR A 58 2.03 -8.34 -15.09
N SER A 59 1.01 -8.61 -15.92
CA SER A 59 0.97 -8.22 -17.33
C SER A 59 0.06 -7.02 -17.59
N ILE A 60 -0.63 -6.51 -16.55
CA ILE A 60 -1.54 -5.38 -16.74
C ILE A 60 -0.77 -4.06 -16.82
N SER A 61 -1.42 -3.03 -17.38
CA SER A 61 -0.82 -1.71 -17.48
C SER A 61 -0.69 -1.04 -16.11
N LEU A 62 0.15 -0.01 -16.02
CA LEU A 62 0.28 0.78 -14.80
C LEU A 62 -1.06 1.39 -14.38
N GLU A 63 -1.83 1.92 -15.34
CA GLU A 63 -3.14 2.50 -15.05
C GLU A 63 -4.11 1.49 -14.46
N GLN A 64 -4.14 0.29 -15.03
CA GLN A 64 -4.97 -0.81 -14.51
C GLN A 64 -4.52 -1.24 -13.13
N LEU A 65 -3.22 -1.31 -12.90
CA LEU A 65 -2.65 -1.68 -11.61
C LEU A 65 -3.06 -0.66 -10.53
N VAL A 66 -2.88 0.63 -10.81
CA VAL A 66 -3.27 1.70 -9.88
C VAL A 66 -4.77 1.59 -9.56
N GLN A 67 -5.60 1.32 -10.56
CA GLN A 67 -7.04 1.20 -10.35
C GLN A 67 -7.38 -0.02 -9.48
N GLN A 68 -6.71 -1.15 -9.70
CA GLN A 68 -6.92 -2.34 -8.87
C GLN A 68 -6.55 -2.09 -7.41
N LEU A 69 -5.43 -1.41 -7.16
CA LEU A 69 -5.03 -1.07 -5.81
C LEU A 69 -6.02 -0.12 -5.15
N LYS A 70 -6.52 0.87 -5.88
CA LYS A 70 -7.58 1.76 -5.38
C LYS A 70 -8.87 1.01 -5.06
N ASN A 71 -9.21 0.01 -5.87
CA ASN A 71 -10.40 -0.82 -5.61
C ASN A 71 -10.26 -1.58 -4.30
N ILE A 72 -9.07 -2.08 -4.00
CA ILE A 72 -8.79 -2.76 -2.73
C ILE A 72 -8.94 -1.77 -1.57
N GLU A 73 -8.34 -0.58 -1.68
CA GLU A 73 -8.46 0.47 -0.66
C GLU A 73 -9.93 0.79 -0.37
N THR A 74 -10.71 1.00 -1.42
CA THR A 74 -12.14 1.30 -1.31
C THR A 74 -12.92 0.15 -0.67
N ALA A 75 -12.62 -1.08 -1.07
CA ALA A 75 -13.27 -2.27 -0.52
C ALA A 75 -12.98 -2.44 0.98
N MET A 76 -11.83 -1.97 1.44
CA MET A 76 -11.46 -2.00 2.85
C MET A 76 -12.06 -0.84 3.66
N GLY A 77 -12.72 0.09 3.00
CA GLY A 77 -13.35 1.23 3.66
C GLY A 77 -12.47 2.47 3.78
N ASP A 78 -11.32 2.49 3.11
CA ASP A 78 -10.47 3.67 3.09
C ASP A 78 -11.13 4.75 2.23
N THR A 79 -11.19 5.99 2.73
CA THR A 79 -11.87 7.09 2.07
C THR A 79 -11.03 8.34 2.06
N HIS A 80 -11.27 9.20 1.06
CA HIS A 80 -10.63 10.51 0.99
C HIS A 80 -11.02 11.37 2.20
N GLU A 81 -12.23 11.23 2.71
CA GLU A 81 -12.71 11.96 3.89
C GLU A 81 -11.91 11.60 5.13
N ASN A 82 -11.62 10.31 5.32
CA ASN A 82 -10.77 9.85 6.43
C ASN A 82 -9.36 10.42 6.30
N HIS A 83 -8.80 10.48 5.10
CA HIS A 83 -7.48 11.04 4.86
C HIS A 83 -7.39 12.51 5.28
N LYS A 84 -8.46 13.29 5.06
CA LYS A 84 -8.52 14.68 5.50
C LYS A 84 -8.43 14.80 7.02
N GLN A 85 -8.86 13.78 7.75
CA GLN A 85 -8.80 13.73 9.20
C GLN A 85 -7.52 13.07 9.72
N GLY A 86 -6.58 12.74 8.83
CA GLY A 86 -5.35 12.05 9.19
C GLY A 86 -5.52 10.56 9.45
N ILE A 87 -6.63 9.96 8.99
CA ILE A 87 -6.92 8.53 9.16
C ILE A 87 -6.69 7.82 7.84
N VAL A 88 -5.74 6.87 7.83
CA VAL A 88 -5.43 6.06 6.66
C VAL A 88 -5.59 4.59 7.04
N LEU A 89 -6.71 3.98 6.61
CA LEU A 89 -6.95 2.56 6.86
C LEU A 89 -5.92 1.72 6.15
N ILE A 90 -5.72 2.00 4.86
CA ILE A 90 -4.73 1.33 4.03
C ILE A 90 -4.33 2.23 2.86
N ASP A 91 -3.05 2.32 2.62
CA ASP A 91 -2.49 3.03 1.47
C ASP A 91 -1.64 2.05 0.68
N LEU A 92 -1.94 1.91 -0.60
CA LEU A 92 -1.28 0.98 -1.52
C LEU A 92 -0.71 1.78 -2.69
N ASP A 93 0.59 2.01 -2.65
CA ASP A 93 1.28 2.85 -3.63
C ASP A 93 2.19 2.03 -4.53
N VAL A 94 2.10 2.25 -5.84
CA VAL A 94 3.08 1.68 -6.78
C VAL A 94 4.37 2.49 -6.66
N ILE A 95 5.46 1.81 -6.31
CA ILE A 95 6.78 2.42 -6.20
C ILE A 95 7.56 2.24 -7.50
N LYS A 96 7.58 1.02 -8.04
CA LYS A 96 8.23 0.72 -9.32
C LYS A 96 7.33 -0.12 -10.19
N TYR A 97 7.32 0.20 -11.48
CA TYR A 97 6.66 -0.56 -12.52
C TYR A 97 7.74 -0.97 -13.53
N GLY A 98 8.23 -2.20 -13.42
CA GLY A 98 9.42 -2.62 -14.13
C GLY A 98 10.62 -1.77 -13.71
N ASP A 99 11.29 -1.16 -14.66
CA ASP A 99 12.43 -0.28 -14.40
C ASP A 99 12.03 1.16 -14.08
N LYS A 100 10.73 1.49 -14.24
CA LYS A 100 10.24 2.85 -14.05
C LYS A 100 9.97 3.12 -12.56
N GLU A 101 10.62 4.14 -12.02
CA GLU A 101 10.32 4.65 -10.69
C GLU A 101 9.04 5.48 -10.77
N VAL A 102 7.99 5.07 -10.05
CA VAL A 102 6.68 5.72 -10.07
C VAL A 102 6.54 6.70 -8.92
N LYS A 103 6.99 6.31 -7.74
CA LYS A 103 6.87 7.12 -6.53
C LYS A 103 8.01 6.83 -5.58
N LYS A 104 8.47 7.86 -4.87
CA LYS A 104 9.41 7.69 -3.74
C LYS A 104 8.61 7.64 -2.45
N ILE A 105 9.03 6.79 -1.52
CA ILE A 105 8.38 6.67 -0.21
C ILE A 105 9.24 7.36 0.84
N ALA A 106 8.58 8.20 1.66
CA ALA A 106 9.28 9.06 2.62
C ALA A 106 9.86 8.31 3.80
N TRP A 107 9.31 7.14 4.16
CA TRP A 107 9.76 6.37 5.31
C TRP A 107 10.89 5.38 5.00
N GLN A 108 11.20 5.18 3.74
CA GLN A 108 12.28 4.30 3.30
C GLN A 108 13.44 5.16 2.78
N LEU A 109 14.39 5.42 3.64
CA LEU A 109 15.57 6.24 3.31
C LEU A 109 16.76 5.37 2.93
#